data_94bfc5230790b5a603c21377de81e8bd
#
_entry.id   94bfc5230790b5a603c21377de81e8bd
#
_cell.length_a   1.000
_cell.length_b   1.000
_cell.length_c   1.000
_cell.angle_alpha   90.00
_cell.angle_beta   90.00
_cell.angle_gamma   90.00
#
_symmetry.space_group_name_H-M   'P 1'
#
loop_
_entity.id
_entity.type
_entity.pdbx_description
1 polymer ?
#
loop_
_entity_poly.entity_id
_entity_poly.type
_entity_poly.pdbx_seq_one_letter_code
_entity_poly.pdbx_strand_id
1 'polypeptide(L)'
;MTEEEATSHKACDVGKWLYSKGMTKYGTMPEIQELEKIHVELHSTVKNIMSLKLSEHSSAVREGLERLDKILRKIMFLLVDIEQKLLQAL
;
A
#
# COMPACT_ATOMS: atom_id res chain seq x y z
N MET A 1 -14.98 -1.54 -3.87
CA MET A 1 -13.96 -2.16 -2.99
C MET A 1 -14.66 -2.81 -1.80
N THR A 2 -14.37 -4.05 -1.53
CA THR A 2 -14.92 -4.74 -0.36
C THR A 2 -14.08 -4.40 0.88
N GLU A 3 -14.63 -4.68 2.06
CA GLU A 3 -13.87 -4.52 3.30
C GLU A 3 -12.62 -5.38 3.29
N GLU A 4 -12.71 -6.60 2.77
CA GLU A 4 -11.57 -7.50 2.66
C GLU A 4 -10.47 -6.91 1.77
N GLU A 5 -10.84 -6.33 0.63
CA GLU A 5 -9.86 -5.68 -0.26
C GLU A 5 -9.19 -4.49 0.41
N ALA A 6 -9.92 -3.73 1.24
CA ALA A 6 -9.36 -2.57 1.93
C ALA A 6 -8.44 -2.96 3.09
N THR A 7 -8.73 -4.06 3.77
CA THR A 7 -8.01 -4.45 5.00
C THR A 7 -6.95 -5.53 4.78
N SER A 8 -6.98 -6.24 3.65
CA SER A 8 -6.00 -7.27 3.35
C SER A 8 -5.11 -6.83 2.19
N HIS A 9 -3.81 -6.71 2.46
CA HIS A 9 -2.84 -6.35 1.43
C HIS A 9 -2.72 -7.43 0.34
N LYS A 10 -3.20 -8.64 0.59
CA LYS A 10 -3.17 -9.74 -0.39
C LYS A 10 -4.42 -9.78 -1.26
N ALA A 11 -5.53 -9.25 -0.77
CA ALA A 11 -6.82 -9.32 -1.47
C ALA A 11 -7.03 -8.20 -2.48
N CYS A 12 -6.32 -7.07 -2.37
CA CYS A 12 -6.47 -5.98 -3.33
C CYS A 12 -5.73 -6.28 -4.64
N ASP A 13 -6.07 -5.55 -5.70
CA ASP A 13 -5.47 -5.80 -7.02
C ASP A 13 -3.96 -5.64 -7.04
N VAL A 14 -3.44 -4.64 -6.34
CA VAL A 14 -1.98 -4.44 -6.22
C VAL A 14 -1.35 -5.64 -5.52
N GLY A 15 -1.97 -6.12 -4.44
CA GLY A 15 -1.48 -7.28 -3.72
C GLY A 15 -1.50 -8.53 -4.56
N LYS A 16 -2.57 -8.75 -5.31
CA LYS A 16 -2.66 -9.90 -6.21
C LYS A 16 -1.54 -9.89 -7.25
N TRP A 17 -1.29 -8.74 -7.87
CA TRP A 17 -0.20 -8.60 -8.81
C TRP A 17 1.15 -8.81 -8.12
N LEU A 18 1.36 -8.15 -6.98
CA LEU A 18 2.63 -8.18 -6.25
C LEU A 18 3.03 -9.61 -5.87
N TYR A 19 2.10 -10.38 -5.33
CA TYR A 19 2.38 -11.73 -4.85
C TYR A 19 2.29 -12.80 -5.94
N SER A 20 1.86 -12.45 -7.15
CA SER A 20 1.87 -13.39 -8.27
C SER A 20 3.01 -13.12 -9.24
N LYS A 21 3.08 -11.90 -9.77
CA LYS A 21 4.05 -11.53 -10.81
C LYS A 21 5.16 -10.62 -10.31
N GLY A 22 4.81 -9.65 -9.48
CA GLY A 22 5.76 -8.64 -9.03
C GLY A 22 6.94 -9.24 -8.28
N MET A 23 6.67 -10.03 -7.24
CA MET A 23 7.73 -10.66 -6.45
C MET A 23 8.48 -11.72 -7.23
N THR A 24 7.80 -12.44 -8.12
CA THR A 24 8.42 -13.49 -8.92
C THR A 24 9.40 -12.92 -9.94
N LYS A 25 8.98 -11.88 -10.67
CA LYS A 25 9.83 -11.29 -11.72
C LYS A 25 10.78 -10.23 -11.20
N TYR A 26 10.35 -9.44 -10.23
CA TYR A 26 11.05 -8.23 -9.81
C TYR A 26 11.38 -8.22 -8.31
N GLY A 27 11.32 -9.36 -7.65
CA GLY A 27 11.51 -9.46 -6.20
C GLY A 27 12.90 -9.04 -5.72
N THR A 28 13.89 -8.99 -6.61
CA THR A 28 15.23 -8.52 -6.26
C THR A 28 15.38 -7.00 -6.33
N MET A 29 14.41 -6.30 -6.92
CA MET A 29 14.45 -4.83 -6.98
C MET A 29 14.14 -4.24 -5.60
N PRO A 30 15.02 -3.34 -5.09
CA PRO A 30 14.74 -2.68 -3.81
C PRO A 30 13.40 -1.95 -3.78
N GLU A 31 12.99 -1.36 -4.90
CA GLU A 31 11.74 -0.63 -5.02
C GLU A 31 10.52 -1.56 -4.86
N ILE A 32 10.60 -2.78 -5.37
CA ILE A 32 9.52 -3.77 -5.21
C ILE A 32 9.43 -4.22 -3.75
N GLN A 33 10.57 -4.44 -3.10
CA GLN A 33 10.62 -4.81 -1.68
C GLN A 33 10.05 -3.69 -0.80
N GLU A 34 10.39 -2.45 -1.12
CA GLU A 34 9.86 -1.29 -0.42
C GLU A 34 8.36 -1.13 -0.65
N LEU A 35 7.90 -1.36 -1.87
CA LEU A 35 6.48 -1.31 -2.20
C LEU A 35 5.69 -2.34 -1.38
N GLU A 36 6.20 -3.56 -1.24
CA GLU A 36 5.55 -4.58 -0.42
C GLU A 36 5.39 -4.11 1.02
N LYS A 37 6.47 -3.59 1.60
CA LYS A 37 6.48 -3.10 2.97
C LYS A 37 5.45 -2.00 3.20
N ILE A 38 5.46 -1.00 2.33
CA ILE A 38 4.57 0.15 2.44
C ILE A 38 3.12 -0.26 2.14
N HIS A 39 2.92 -1.22 1.23
CA HIS A 39 1.60 -1.73 0.92
C HIS A 39 0.97 -2.45 2.12
N VAL A 40 1.76 -3.23 2.84
CA VAL A 40 1.30 -3.85 4.10
C VAL A 40 0.91 -2.77 5.11
N GLU A 41 1.73 -1.74 5.24
CA GLU A 41 1.47 -0.62 6.14
C GLU A 41 0.19 0.13 5.74
N LEU A 42 -0.06 0.31 4.45
CA LEU A 42 -1.27 0.94 3.94
C LEU A 42 -2.52 0.21 4.45
N HIS A 43 -2.59 -1.09 4.23
CA HIS A 43 -3.77 -1.87 4.62
C HIS A 43 -3.91 -1.99 6.13
N SER A 44 -2.82 -2.07 6.85
CA SER A 44 -2.82 -2.05 8.32
C SER A 44 -3.39 -0.72 8.85
N THR A 45 -3.00 0.40 8.25
CA THR A 45 -3.49 1.72 8.62
C THR A 45 -4.98 1.86 8.33
N VAL A 46 -5.44 1.38 7.17
CA VAL A 46 -6.86 1.40 6.82
C VAL A 46 -7.65 0.57 7.84
N LYS A 47 -7.16 -0.61 8.18
CA LYS A 47 -7.81 -1.48 9.17
C LYS A 47 -7.94 -0.79 10.52
N ASN A 48 -6.89 -0.09 10.96
CA ASN A 48 -6.92 0.66 12.21
C ASN A 48 -7.94 1.78 12.18
N ILE A 49 -8.02 2.53 11.08
CA ILE A 49 -8.99 3.60 10.93
C ILE A 49 -10.41 3.04 10.98
N MET A 50 -10.67 1.93 10.30
CA MET A 50 -11.98 1.29 10.30
C MET A 50 -12.38 0.80 11.68
N SER A 51 -11.44 0.36 12.49
CA SER A 51 -11.72 -0.14 13.84
C SER A 51 -11.99 0.98 14.84
N LEU A 52 -11.57 2.22 14.57
CA LEU A 52 -11.72 3.34 15.49
C LEU A 52 -13.14 3.88 15.60
N LYS A 53 -14.03 3.44 14.77
CA LYS A 53 -15.45 3.89 14.72
C LYS A 53 -15.66 5.33 15.13
N LEU A 54 -15.96 6.00 14.17
CA LEU A 54 -16.11 7.40 13.87
C LEU A 54 -16.58 8.36 14.93
N SER A 55 -17.38 7.97 15.89
CA SER A 55 -18.05 8.93 16.76
C SER A 55 -17.26 9.28 18.02
N GLU A 56 -16.31 8.46 18.41
CA GLU A 56 -15.67 8.59 19.71
C GLU A 56 -14.20 8.94 19.64
N HIS A 57 -13.59 8.86 18.44
CA HIS A 57 -12.14 9.02 18.29
C HIS A 57 -11.78 9.90 17.09
N SER A 58 -12.42 11.06 16.96
CA SER A 58 -12.22 11.93 15.81
C SER A 58 -10.76 12.36 15.62
N SER A 59 -10.03 12.60 16.72
CA SER A 59 -8.61 12.96 16.64
C SER A 59 -7.77 11.79 16.12
N ALA A 60 -8.03 10.58 16.62
CA ALA A 60 -7.31 9.40 16.18
C ALA A 60 -7.61 9.07 14.70
N VAL A 61 -8.86 9.26 14.28
CA VAL A 61 -9.24 9.08 12.88
C VAL A 61 -8.50 10.08 11.99
N ARG A 62 -8.44 11.34 12.42
CA ARG A 62 -7.72 12.38 11.68
C ARG A 62 -6.24 12.05 11.53
N GLU A 63 -5.59 11.64 12.62
CA GLU A 63 -4.19 11.23 12.58
C GLU A 63 -3.98 10.05 11.65
N GLY A 64 -4.88 9.08 11.69
CA GLY A 64 -4.86 7.92 10.79
C GLY A 64 -4.96 8.33 9.33
N LEU A 65 -5.86 9.26 9.02
CA LEU A 65 -6.03 9.77 7.65
C LEU A 65 -4.80 10.54 7.17
N GLU A 66 -4.16 11.30 8.05
CA GLU A 66 -2.91 11.99 7.71
C GLU A 66 -1.78 10.99 7.42
N ARG A 67 -1.68 9.95 8.23
CA ARG A 67 -0.71 8.87 7.99
C ARG A 67 -0.99 8.17 6.68
N LEU A 68 -2.26 7.88 6.41
CA LEU A 68 -2.68 7.26 5.16
C LEU A 68 -2.28 8.10 3.95
N ASP A 69 -2.48 9.41 4.02
CA ASP A 69 -2.08 10.32 2.94
C ASP A 69 -0.58 10.24 2.65
N LYS A 70 0.24 10.22 3.70
CA LYS A 70 1.70 10.10 3.55
C LYS A 70 2.09 8.77 2.92
N ILE A 71 1.45 7.68 3.34
CA ILE A 71 1.70 6.35 2.79
C ILE A 71 1.35 6.31 1.31
N LEU A 72 0.19 6.86 0.94
CA LEU A 72 -0.24 6.90 -0.45
C LEU A 72 0.73 7.69 -1.32
N ARG A 73 1.26 8.79 -0.83
CA ARG A 73 2.26 9.58 -1.56
C ARG A 73 3.54 8.78 -1.79
N LYS A 74 4.00 8.05 -0.77
CA LYS A 74 5.18 7.20 -0.91
C LYS A 74 4.95 6.10 -1.95
N ILE A 75 3.78 5.49 -1.94
CA ILE A 75 3.43 4.46 -2.93
C ILE A 75 3.46 5.05 -4.34
N MET A 76 2.91 6.25 -4.52
CA MET A 76 2.93 6.92 -5.83
C MET A 76 4.35 7.16 -6.33
N PHE A 77 5.24 7.65 -5.46
CA PHE A 77 6.63 7.86 -5.82
C PHE A 77 7.33 6.55 -6.17
N LEU A 78 7.09 5.49 -5.41
CA LEU A 78 7.67 4.19 -5.68
C LEU A 78 7.19 3.62 -7.01
N LEU A 79 5.91 3.78 -7.32
CA LEU A 79 5.36 3.30 -8.59
C LEU A 79 5.98 4.04 -9.77
N VAL A 80 6.20 5.34 -9.65
CA VAL A 80 6.88 6.13 -10.69
C VAL A 80 8.33 5.65 -10.86
N ASP A 81 9.05 5.45 -9.76
CA ASP A 81 10.42 4.96 -9.81
C ASP A 81 10.50 3.58 -10.47
N ILE A 82 9.60 2.69 -10.10
CA ILE A 82 9.54 1.34 -10.68
C ILE A 82 9.28 1.44 -12.19
N GLU A 83 8.31 2.26 -12.58
CA GLU A 83 7.98 2.47 -13.99
C GLU A 83 9.21 2.93 -14.78
N GLN A 84 9.91 3.93 -14.28
CA GLN A 84 11.09 4.47 -14.94
C GLN A 84 12.19 3.42 -15.09
N LYS A 85 12.43 2.64 -14.05
CA LYS A 85 13.44 1.59 -14.08
C LYS A 85 13.09 0.48 -15.05
N LEU A 86 11.84 0.10 -15.12
CA LEU A 86 11.39 -0.92 -16.06
C LEU A 86 11.50 -0.41 -17.51
N LEU A 87 11.18 0.85 -17.74
CA LEU A 87 11.33 1.46 -19.05
C LEU A 87 12.80 1.53 -19.49
N GLN A 88 13.71 1.82 -18.57
CA GLN A 88 15.14 1.85 -18.86
C GLN A 88 15.70 0.46 -19.17
N ALA A 89 15.08 -0.58 -18.62
CA ALA A 89 15.50 -1.96 -18.87
C ALA A 89 15.08 -2.48 -20.25
N LEU A 90 14.17 -1.80 -20.91
CA LEU A 90 13.77 -2.14 -22.27
C LEU A 90 14.80 -1.64 -23.27
#